data_b93e17a06580f3b24264882f89189b8a
#
_entry.id   b93e17a06580f3b24264882f89189b8a
#
_cell.length_a   1.000
_cell.length_b   1.000
_cell.length_c   1.000
_cell.angle_alpha   90.00
_cell.angle_beta   90.00
_cell.angle_gamma   90.00
#
_symmetry.space_group_name_H-M   'P 1'
#
loop_
_entity.id
_entity.type
_entity.pdbx_description
1 polymer ?
#
loop_
_entity_poly.entity_id
_entity_poly.type
_entity_poly.pdbx_seq_one_letter_code
_entity_poly.pdbx_strand_id
1 'polypeptide(L)'
;RTQQLEGWSNKRLLFCADVEEGVGQRFEGASWLVPPLALGRLHQRDPELALDLSERYGRCTGEQARRCGLNWVLGPVCDVNNNPANPVINVRAWGEDPNSASALAVAFLRGLKQAGVLGCAKHFPGHGDTTSDSHLDLPVLPHNRERLEHIELPPFRAAIAAGVDSVMTAHLVLPKLDPQQPGTLS
;
A
#
# COMPACT_ATOMS: atom_id res chain seq x y z
N ARG A 1 1.22 -19.83 -16.84
CA ARG A 1 -0.27 -19.77 -16.70
C ARG A 1 -0.82 -18.41 -17.15
N THR A 2 -0.24 -17.28 -16.75
CA THR A 2 -0.71 -15.94 -17.17
C THR A 2 -0.70 -15.78 -18.68
N GLN A 3 0.37 -16.18 -19.37
CA GLN A 3 0.47 -16.16 -20.85
C GLN A 3 -0.61 -17.03 -21.52
N GLN A 4 -0.99 -18.16 -20.95
CA GLN A 4 -2.10 -18.98 -21.46
C GLN A 4 -3.43 -18.26 -21.36
N LEU A 5 -3.69 -17.60 -20.21
CA LEU A 5 -4.92 -16.82 -19.99
C LEU A 5 -4.99 -15.64 -20.95
N GLU A 6 -3.88 -14.95 -21.19
CA GLU A 6 -3.80 -13.88 -22.20
C GLU A 6 -4.08 -14.39 -23.61
N GLY A 7 -3.58 -15.58 -23.96
CA GLY A 7 -3.84 -16.22 -25.25
C GLY A 7 -5.31 -16.62 -25.47
N TRP A 8 -6.08 -16.79 -24.41
CA TRP A 8 -7.53 -17.08 -24.48
C TRP A 8 -8.39 -15.81 -24.44
N SER A 9 -7.80 -14.68 -24.07
CA SER A 9 -8.51 -13.40 -23.97
C SER A 9 -8.27 -12.55 -25.22
N ASN A 10 -9.31 -11.89 -25.68
CA ASN A 10 -9.19 -10.85 -26.72
C ASN A 10 -8.93 -9.46 -26.12
N LYS A 11 -8.70 -9.38 -24.80
CA LYS A 11 -8.41 -8.13 -24.06
C LYS A 11 -7.15 -8.34 -23.22
N ARG A 12 -6.42 -7.25 -22.99
CA ARG A 12 -5.32 -7.25 -22.03
C ARG A 12 -5.87 -7.52 -20.63
N LEU A 13 -5.31 -8.52 -19.97
CA LEU A 13 -5.69 -8.90 -18.59
C LEU A 13 -4.83 -8.18 -17.58
N LEU A 14 -5.41 -7.94 -16.39
CA LEU A 14 -4.69 -7.49 -15.22
C LEU A 14 -4.44 -8.69 -14.30
N PHE A 15 -3.18 -8.93 -13.98
CA PHE A 15 -2.74 -9.97 -13.05
C PHE A 15 -2.12 -9.29 -11.85
N CYS A 16 -2.78 -9.40 -10.70
CA CYS A 16 -2.35 -8.72 -9.48
C CYS A 16 -2.06 -9.70 -8.35
N ALA A 17 -1.26 -9.23 -7.41
CA ALA A 17 -1.05 -9.90 -6.12
C ALA A 17 -0.65 -8.90 -5.04
N ASP A 18 -0.88 -9.29 -3.77
CA ASP A 18 -0.32 -8.62 -2.60
C ASP A 18 1.14 -9.07 -2.43
N VAL A 19 2.06 -8.21 -2.78
CA VAL A 19 3.50 -8.45 -2.67
C VAL A 19 4.15 -7.26 -1.95
N GLU A 20 3.78 -7.09 -0.69
CA GLU A 20 4.13 -5.94 0.13
C GLU A 20 5.60 -5.97 0.61
N GLU A 21 6.11 -7.16 0.89
CA GLU A 21 7.50 -7.41 1.32
C GLU A 21 8.31 -8.06 0.19
N GLY A 22 8.12 -7.58 -1.04
CA GLY A 22 8.70 -8.17 -2.24
C GLY A 22 7.95 -9.42 -2.71
N VAL A 23 8.33 -9.90 -3.88
CA VAL A 23 7.62 -11.00 -4.57
C VAL A 23 7.81 -12.34 -3.86
N GLY A 24 8.91 -12.51 -3.11
CA GLY A 24 9.17 -13.71 -2.31
C GLY A 24 8.16 -13.97 -1.20
N GLN A 25 7.39 -12.96 -0.80
CA GLN A 25 6.26 -13.13 0.12
C GLN A 25 5.20 -14.12 -0.42
N ARG A 26 5.09 -14.25 -1.74
CA ARG A 26 4.04 -15.06 -2.41
C ARG A 26 4.59 -16.12 -3.37
N PHE A 27 5.80 -15.94 -3.87
CA PHE A 27 6.38 -16.78 -4.92
C PHE A 27 7.73 -17.31 -4.48
N GLU A 28 7.82 -18.63 -4.31
CA GLU A 28 9.06 -19.32 -3.96
C GLU A 28 10.17 -19.02 -4.97
N GLY A 29 11.38 -18.78 -4.48
CA GLY A 29 12.56 -18.44 -5.28
C GLY A 29 12.68 -16.97 -5.67
N ALA A 30 11.68 -16.13 -5.39
CA ALA A 30 11.78 -14.68 -5.52
C ALA A 30 12.32 -14.04 -4.21
N SER A 31 12.69 -12.76 -4.27
CA SER A 31 13.22 -12.05 -3.10
C SER A 31 12.13 -11.71 -2.10
N TRP A 32 12.33 -12.11 -0.86
CA TRP A 32 11.60 -11.60 0.28
C TRP A 32 12.40 -10.44 0.86
N LEU A 33 11.81 -9.27 0.88
CA LEU A 33 12.44 -8.04 1.33
C LEU A 33 12.07 -7.75 2.79
N VAL A 34 12.81 -6.81 3.41
CA VAL A 34 12.51 -6.36 4.77
C VAL A 34 11.13 -5.70 4.84
N PRO A 35 10.44 -5.77 6.00
CA PRO A 35 9.17 -5.05 6.16
C PRO A 35 9.31 -3.55 5.89
N PRO A 36 8.34 -2.91 5.22
CA PRO A 36 8.39 -1.49 4.88
C PRO A 36 8.67 -0.55 6.05
N LEU A 37 8.17 -0.85 7.25
CA LEU A 37 8.40 -0.06 8.45
C LEU A 37 9.88 0.08 8.84
N ALA A 38 10.73 -0.87 8.42
CA ALA A 38 12.16 -0.74 8.61
C ALA A 38 12.74 0.48 7.85
N LEU A 39 12.22 0.76 6.63
CA LEU A 39 12.58 1.96 5.89
C LEU A 39 11.96 3.21 6.52
N GLY A 40 10.77 3.12 7.10
CA GLY A 40 10.18 4.19 7.90
C GLY A 40 11.06 4.59 9.10
N ARG A 41 11.64 3.61 9.79
CA ARG A 41 12.59 3.85 10.88
C ARG A 41 13.92 4.43 10.38
N LEU A 42 14.38 3.99 9.22
CA LEU A 42 15.56 4.57 8.58
C LEU A 42 15.31 6.02 8.18
N HIS A 43 14.14 6.34 7.64
CA HIS A 43 13.77 7.69 7.20
C HIS A 43 13.89 8.75 8.32
N GLN A 44 13.66 8.35 9.57
CA GLN A 44 13.84 9.23 10.73
C GLN A 44 15.32 9.59 11.02
N ARG A 45 16.27 8.81 10.49
CA ARG A 45 17.71 8.97 10.72
C ARG A 45 18.46 9.44 9.49
N ASP A 46 18.10 8.90 8.34
CA ASP A 46 18.69 9.19 7.04
C ASP A 46 17.60 9.18 5.96
N PRO A 47 16.91 10.31 5.77
CA PRO A 47 15.82 10.42 4.81
C PRO A 47 16.23 10.12 3.37
N GLU A 48 17.43 10.58 2.95
CA GLU A 48 17.89 10.42 1.58
C GLU A 48 18.14 8.94 1.25
N LEU A 49 18.82 8.23 2.14
CA LEU A 49 19.06 6.80 1.99
C LEU A 49 17.75 6.00 2.00
N ALA A 50 16.82 6.35 2.90
CA ALA A 50 15.53 5.68 2.98
C ALA A 50 14.71 5.84 1.70
N LEU A 51 14.70 7.02 1.09
CA LEU A 51 14.02 7.30 -0.18
C LEU A 51 14.65 6.52 -1.34
N ASP A 52 15.99 6.51 -1.46
CA ASP A 52 16.69 5.72 -2.48
C ASP A 52 16.36 4.22 -2.34
N LEU A 53 16.47 3.70 -1.12
CA LEU A 53 16.15 2.30 -0.86
C LEU A 53 14.70 1.96 -1.14
N SER A 54 13.75 2.85 -0.83
CA SER A 54 12.32 2.65 -1.11
C SER A 54 12.03 2.62 -2.62
N GLU A 55 12.68 3.46 -3.40
CA GLU A 55 12.55 3.46 -4.86
C GLU A 55 13.16 2.17 -5.45
N ARG A 56 14.33 1.76 -4.99
CA ARG A 56 14.96 0.47 -5.38
C ARG A 56 14.12 -0.72 -4.96
N TYR A 57 13.47 -0.65 -3.80
CA TYR A 57 12.51 -1.67 -3.33
C TYR A 57 11.36 -1.83 -4.31
N GLY A 58 10.73 -0.71 -4.71
CA GLY A 58 9.65 -0.70 -5.69
C GLY A 58 10.08 -1.26 -7.04
N ARG A 59 11.26 -0.86 -7.53
CA ARG A 59 11.81 -1.36 -8.80
C ARG A 59 12.09 -2.87 -8.73
N CYS A 60 12.74 -3.36 -7.69
CA CYS A 60 13.01 -4.78 -7.49
C CYS A 60 11.71 -5.60 -7.44
N THR A 61 10.72 -5.13 -6.67
CA THR A 61 9.40 -5.76 -6.60
C THR A 61 8.73 -5.81 -7.99
N GLY A 62 8.73 -4.70 -8.72
CA GLY A 62 8.13 -4.63 -10.04
C GLY A 62 8.81 -5.52 -11.09
N GLU A 63 10.13 -5.53 -11.14
CA GLU A 63 10.89 -6.38 -12.04
C GLU A 63 10.63 -7.87 -11.80
N GLN A 64 10.60 -8.28 -10.52
CA GLN A 64 10.31 -9.67 -10.16
C GLN A 64 8.83 -10.03 -10.40
N ALA A 65 7.89 -9.12 -10.08
CA ALA A 65 6.47 -9.29 -10.36
C ALA A 65 6.23 -9.57 -11.85
N ARG A 66 6.84 -8.79 -12.75
CA ARG A 66 6.77 -9.04 -14.19
C ARG A 66 7.30 -10.41 -14.61
N ARG A 67 8.41 -10.85 -14.02
CA ARG A 67 8.95 -12.21 -14.29
C ARG A 67 8.00 -13.30 -13.84
N CYS A 68 7.21 -13.06 -12.80
CA CYS A 68 6.15 -13.96 -12.34
C CYS A 68 4.84 -13.82 -13.16
N GLY A 69 4.80 -12.93 -14.15
CA GLY A 69 3.62 -12.69 -14.99
C GLY A 69 2.59 -11.76 -14.36
N LEU A 70 2.94 -11.01 -13.30
CA LEU A 70 2.11 -9.95 -12.74
C LEU A 70 2.38 -8.63 -13.47
N ASN A 71 1.33 -7.84 -13.65
CA ASN A 71 1.43 -6.49 -14.22
C ASN A 71 0.82 -5.42 -13.28
N TRP A 72 0.34 -5.83 -12.11
CA TRP A 72 -0.24 -4.97 -11.09
C TRP A 72 0.12 -5.46 -9.69
N VAL A 73 0.76 -4.61 -8.90
CA VAL A 73 1.09 -4.84 -7.48
C VAL A 73 0.04 -4.13 -6.62
N LEU A 74 -0.60 -4.87 -5.71
CA LEU A 74 -1.53 -4.31 -4.74
C LEU A 74 -0.74 -3.68 -3.56
N GLY A 75 -0.10 -2.57 -3.86
CA GLY A 75 0.75 -1.76 -2.98
C GLY A 75 1.15 -0.44 -3.66
N PRO A 76 1.61 0.55 -2.89
CA PRO A 76 2.01 0.50 -1.49
C PRO A 76 0.86 0.52 -0.48
N VAL A 77 1.16 0.05 0.74
CA VAL A 77 0.34 0.35 1.93
C VAL A 77 0.55 1.81 2.29
N CYS A 78 -0.50 2.62 2.18
CA CYS A 78 -0.49 4.05 2.49
C CYS A 78 -1.01 4.37 3.90
N ASP A 79 -1.33 3.33 4.68
CA ASP A 79 -1.79 3.49 6.05
C ASP A 79 -0.66 4.02 6.93
N VAL A 80 -0.99 4.94 7.83
CA VAL A 80 -0.06 5.47 8.84
C VAL A 80 -0.15 4.62 10.10
N ASN A 81 0.92 3.95 10.50
CA ASN A 81 0.95 3.05 11.66
C ASN A 81 1.08 3.85 12.97
N ASN A 82 0.10 4.67 13.28
CA ASN A 82 0.10 5.55 14.46
C ASN A 82 -0.54 4.92 15.71
N ASN A 83 -1.05 3.70 15.60
CA ASN A 83 -1.59 2.92 16.70
C ASN A 83 -0.75 1.64 16.89
N PRO A 84 0.07 1.55 17.94
CA PRO A 84 0.90 0.35 18.18
C PRO A 84 0.08 -0.90 18.50
N ALA A 85 -1.19 -0.77 18.86
CA ALA A 85 -2.11 -1.88 19.10
C ALA A 85 -2.85 -2.34 17.84
N ASN A 86 -2.60 -1.73 16.67
CA ASN A 86 -3.21 -2.14 15.42
C ASN A 86 -2.78 -3.56 15.05
N PRO A 87 -3.73 -4.51 14.88
CA PRO A 87 -3.39 -5.91 14.61
C PRO A 87 -3.08 -6.21 13.13
N VAL A 88 -3.36 -5.27 12.22
CA VAL A 88 -3.39 -5.51 10.77
C VAL A 88 -2.26 -4.84 10.03
N ILE A 89 -2.03 -3.55 10.27
CA ILE A 89 -1.09 -2.74 9.48
C ILE A 89 0.34 -2.92 9.98
N ASN A 90 0.64 -2.47 11.18
CA ASN A 90 1.91 -2.73 11.85
C ASN A 90 3.12 -2.56 10.91
N VAL A 91 3.95 -3.59 10.75
CA VAL A 91 5.20 -3.56 9.96
C VAL A 91 4.99 -3.36 8.45
N ARG A 92 3.77 -3.52 7.95
CA ARG A 92 3.38 -3.31 6.55
C ARG A 92 3.40 -1.83 6.14
N ALA A 93 3.23 -0.90 7.11
CA ALA A 93 3.25 0.54 6.85
C ALA A 93 4.66 1.04 6.52
N TRP A 94 4.74 2.08 5.69
CA TRP A 94 6.00 2.77 5.38
C TRP A 94 6.40 3.79 6.45
N GLY A 95 5.55 4.06 7.44
CA GLY A 95 5.85 4.99 8.53
C GLY A 95 4.77 5.04 9.59
N GLU A 96 5.15 5.64 10.72
CA GLU A 96 4.27 5.89 11.86
C GLU A 96 3.77 7.34 11.90
N ASP A 97 4.20 8.14 10.96
CA ASP A 97 3.78 9.52 10.73
C ASP A 97 3.41 9.75 9.25
N PRO A 98 2.53 10.72 8.95
CA PRO A 98 2.06 10.97 7.59
C PRO A 98 3.15 11.36 6.60
N ASN A 99 4.20 12.05 7.05
CA ASN A 99 5.26 12.54 6.18
C ASN A 99 6.15 11.38 5.70
N SER A 100 6.61 10.54 6.63
CA SER A 100 7.39 9.34 6.30
C SER A 100 6.60 8.38 5.43
N ALA A 101 5.34 8.08 5.80
CA ALA A 101 4.48 7.21 5.03
C ALA A 101 4.25 7.74 3.60
N SER A 102 4.01 9.05 3.44
CA SER A 102 3.83 9.68 2.13
C SER A 102 5.08 9.60 1.26
N ALA A 103 6.22 10.02 1.80
CA ALA A 103 7.46 10.11 1.05
C ALA A 103 7.94 8.75 0.55
N LEU A 104 7.92 7.74 1.42
CA LEU A 104 8.40 6.39 1.10
C LEU A 104 7.43 5.63 0.19
N ALA A 105 6.11 5.78 0.39
CA ALA A 105 5.12 5.21 -0.53
C ALA A 105 5.26 5.78 -1.95
N VAL A 106 5.50 7.08 -2.09
CA VAL A 106 5.76 7.72 -3.40
C VAL A 106 7.07 7.23 -4.02
N ALA A 107 8.13 7.07 -3.24
CA ALA A 107 9.40 6.52 -3.73
C ALA A 107 9.22 5.08 -4.23
N PHE A 108 8.51 4.23 -3.48
CA PHE A 108 8.14 2.88 -3.91
C PHE A 108 7.36 2.89 -5.24
N LEU A 109 6.34 3.76 -5.39
CA LEU A 109 5.56 3.89 -6.63
C LEU A 109 6.43 4.28 -7.82
N ARG A 110 7.41 5.18 -7.64
CA ARG A 110 8.36 5.52 -8.71
C ARG A 110 9.12 4.28 -9.18
N GLY A 111 9.59 3.47 -8.25
CA GLY A 111 10.27 2.21 -8.56
C GLY A 111 9.38 1.23 -9.32
N LEU A 112 8.12 1.05 -8.92
CA LEU A 112 7.16 0.23 -9.66
C LEU A 112 6.95 0.73 -11.10
N LYS A 113 6.78 2.04 -11.27
CA LYS A 113 6.63 2.67 -12.59
C LYS A 113 7.85 2.45 -13.48
N GLN A 114 9.07 2.56 -12.95
CA GLN A 114 10.30 2.26 -13.70
C GLN A 114 10.31 0.81 -14.20
N ALA A 115 9.77 -0.11 -13.44
CA ALA A 115 9.62 -1.51 -13.84
C ALA A 115 8.42 -1.76 -14.78
N GLY A 116 7.58 -0.75 -15.04
CA GLY A 116 6.39 -0.88 -15.90
C GLY A 116 5.28 -1.73 -15.29
N VAL A 117 5.10 -1.64 -13.96
CA VAL A 117 4.07 -2.33 -13.20
C VAL A 117 3.14 -1.32 -12.55
N LEU A 118 1.83 -1.62 -12.59
CA LEU A 118 0.80 -0.78 -11.97
C LEU A 118 0.85 -0.89 -10.44
N GLY A 119 0.54 0.22 -9.76
CA GLY A 119 0.47 0.30 -8.30
C GLY A 119 -0.95 0.51 -7.79
N CYS A 120 -1.15 0.26 -6.48
CA CYS A 120 -2.42 0.42 -5.80
C CYS A 120 -2.21 0.98 -4.39
N ALA A 121 -2.62 2.24 -4.16
CA ALA A 121 -2.57 2.82 -2.81
C ALA A 121 -3.67 2.22 -1.92
N LYS A 122 -3.32 1.68 -0.77
CA LYS A 122 -4.26 0.98 0.12
C LYS A 122 -3.93 1.21 1.59
N HIS A 123 -4.90 1.16 2.48
CA HIS A 123 -6.33 0.87 2.38
C HIS A 123 -7.13 2.15 2.68
N PHE A 124 -7.63 2.79 1.63
CA PHE A 124 -8.29 4.09 1.76
C PHE A 124 -9.57 4.01 2.62
N PRO A 125 -9.84 4.97 3.50
CA PRO A 125 -9.11 6.24 3.72
C PRO A 125 -7.99 6.16 4.78
N GLY A 126 -7.58 4.99 5.23
CA GLY A 126 -6.53 4.75 6.22
C GLY A 126 -6.98 3.76 7.30
N HIS A 127 -6.26 2.64 7.40
CA HIS A 127 -6.55 1.53 8.32
C HIS A 127 -5.58 1.49 9.53
N GLY A 128 -4.66 2.48 9.62
CA GLY A 128 -3.54 2.43 10.58
C GLY A 128 -3.93 2.61 12.04
N ASP A 129 -5.07 3.25 12.33
CA ASP A 129 -5.55 3.50 13.71
C ASP A 129 -6.78 2.66 14.10
N THR A 130 -7.00 1.54 13.44
CA THR A 130 -8.07 0.60 13.83
C THR A 130 -7.59 -0.36 14.90
N THR A 131 -8.52 -0.88 15.69
CA THR A 131 -8.28 -1.82 16.80
C THR A 131 -8.68 -3.26 16.48
N SER A 132 -9.26 -3.49 15.29
CA SER A 132 -9.67 -4.82 14.81
C SER A 132 -9.28 -5.03 13.35
N ASP A 133 -9.21 -6.30 12.95
CA ASP A 133 -8.92 -6.70 11.57
C ASP A 133 -10.22 -6.68 10.76
N SER A 134 -10.20 -5.97 9.63
CA SER A 134 -11.34 -5.88 8.71
C SER A 134 -11.71 -7.20 8.00
N HIS A 135 -10.86 -8.22 8.10
CA HIS A 135 -11.18 -9.58 7.63
C HIS A 135 -11.96 -10.40 8.66
N LEU A 136 -11.95 -9.97 9.92
CA LEU A 136 -12.60 -10.70 11.03
C LEU A 136 -13.84 -9.97 11.55
N ASP A 137 -13.85 -8.66 11.49
CA ASP A 137 -14.92 -7.79 11.98
C ASP A 137 -14.95 -6.52 11.12
N LEU A 138 -15.99 -5.70 11.28
CA LEU A 138 -16.09 -4.40 10.60
C LEU A 138 -15.54 -3.30 11.52
N PRO A 139 -14.27 -2.86 11.33
CA PRO A 139 -13.66 -1.88 12.22
C PRO A 139 -14.37 -0.54 12.15
N VAL A 140 -14.43 0.12 13.30
CA VAL A 140 -14.97 1.48 13.42
C VAL A 140 -13.82 2.45 13.64
N LEU A 141 -13.71 3.45 12.77
CA LEU A 141 -12.74 4.54 12.89
C LEU A 141 -13.49 5.83 13.29
N PRO A 142 -13.47 6.21 14.58
CA PRO A 142 -14.30 7.30 15.09
C PRO A 142 -13.70 8.69 14.83
N HIS A 143 -12.98 8.84 13.72
CA HIS A 143 -12.32 10.08 13.34
C HIS A 143 -13.25 11.01 12.57
N ASN A 144 -13.08 12.30 12.81
CA ASN A 144 -13.72 13.35 12.02
C ASN A 144 -12.88 13.67 10.78
N ARG A 145 -13.45 14.45 9.89
CA ARG A 145 -12.82 14.85 8.63
C ARG A 145 -11.48 15.55 8.86
N GLU A 146 -11.41 16.43 9.85
CA GLU A 146 -10.18 17.17 10.17
C GLU A 146 -9.03 16.23 10.53
N ARG A 147 -9.28 15.23 11.38
CA ARG A 147 -8.28 14.22 11.73
C ARG A 147 -7.81 13.45 10.49
N LEU A 148 -8.75 12.97 9.66
CA LEU A 148 -8.39 12.25 8.43
C LEU A 148 -7.53 13.10 7.50
N GLU A 149 -7.87 14.38 7.34
CA GLU A 149 -7.12 15.32 6.50
C GLU A 149 -5.66 15.51 6.93
N HIS A 150 -5.40 15.40 8.25
CA HIS A 150 -4.05 15.63 8.80
C HIS A 150 -3.21 14.36 8.94
N ILE A 151 -3.83 13.20 9.12
CA ILE A 151 -3.09 11.97 9.44
C ILE A 151 -3.29 10.90 8.38
N GLU A 152 -4.53 10.48 8.12
CA GLU A 152 -4.79 9.30 7.30
C GLU A 152 -4.69 9.58 5.79
N LEU A 153 -5.18 10.74 5.33
CA LEU A 153 -5.28 11.08 3.91
C LEU A 153 -3.99 11.58 3.24
N PRO A 154 -3.01 12.20 3.91
CA PRO A 154 -1.82 12.72 3.24
C PRO A 154 -1.07 11.69 2.39
N PRO A 155 -0.82 10.42 2.82
CA PRO A 155 -0.15 9.44 1.98
C PRO A 155 -0.92 9.09 0.71
N PHE A 156 -2.26 9.02 0.77
CA PHE A 156 -3.10 8.78 -0.41
C PHE A 156 -3.05 9.96 -1.37
N ARG A 157 -3.10 11.18 -0.88
CA ARG A 157 -2.95 12.39 -1.72
C ARG A 157 -1.61 12.44 -2.40
N ALA A 158 -0.53 12.11 -1.69
CA ALA A 158 0.81 12.04 -2.25
C ALA A 158 0.91 10.95 -3.33
N ALA A 159 0.33 9.76 -3.10
CA ALA A 159 0.29 8.69 -4.07
C ALA A 159 -0.51 9.07 -5.33
N ILE A 160 -1.67 9.73 -5.17
CA ILE A 160 -2.49 10.24 -6.28
C ILE A 160 -1.72 11.31 -7.07
N ALA A 161 -1.09 12.25 -6.40
CA ALA A 161 -0.26 13.27 -7.05
C ALA A 161 0.94 12.68 -7.80
N ALA A 162 1.50 11.56 -7.31
CA ALA A 162 2.53 10.78 -7.99
C ALA A 162 1.99 9.92 -9.14
N GLY A 163 0.66 9.91 -9.34
CA GLY A 163 -0.04 9.18 -10.40
C GLY A 163 -0.08 7.68 -10.15
N VAL A 164 -0.51 7.26 -8.97
CA VAL A 164 -0.85 5.85 -8.70
C VAL A 164 -1.99 5.41 -9.61
N ASP A 165 -1.95 4.16 -10.04
CA ASP A 165 -2.89 3.65 -11.05
C ASP A 165 -4.27 3.30 -10.46
N SER A 166 -4.33 3.00 -9.17
CA SER A 166 -5.55 2.59 -8.47
C SER A 166 -5.48 2.87 -6.98
N VAL A 167 -6.65 2.89 -6.35
CA VAL A 167 -6.83 3.01 -4.90
C VAL A 167 -7.74 1.88 -4.43
N MET A 168 -7.36 1.17 -3.38
CA MET A 168 -8.18 0.14 -2.74
C MET A 168 -8.82 0.70 -1.48
N THR A 169 -10.14 0.58 -1.39
CA THR A 169 -10.90 0.98 -0.19
C THR A 169 -10.80 -0.06 0.93
N ALA A 170 -10.78 0.42 2.16
CA ALA A 170 -10.88 -0.42 3.35
C ALA A 170 -12.33 -0.73 3.73
N HIS A 171 -12.57 -1.92 4.26
CA HIS A 171 -13.85 -2.29 4.86
C HIS A 171 -13.90 -1.78 6.30
N LEU A 172 -14.22 -0.51 6.49
CA LEU A 172 -14.33 0.13 7.81
C LEU A 172 -15.44 1.18 7.82
N VAL A 173 -15.99 1.44 8.99
CA VAL A 173 -17.04 2.46 9.19
C VAL A 173 -16.43 3.72 9.76
N LEU A 174 -16.79 4.86 9.19
CA LEU A 174 -16.43 6.20 9.66
C LEU A 174 -17.71 6.93 10.14
N PRO A 175 -18.17 6.69 11.37
CA PRO A 175 -19.51 7.10 11.80
C PRO A 175 -19.70 8.62 11.85
N LYS A 176 -18.63 9.39 11.85
CA LYS A 176 -18.68 10.86 11.75
C LYS A 176 -18.77 11.40 10.33
N LEU A 177 -18.64 10.53 9.33
CA LEU A 177 -18.79 10.86 7.89
C LEU A 177 -20.03 10.17 7.30
N ASP A 178 -20.08 8.86 7.47
CA ASP A 178 -21.22 8.04 7.07
C ASP A 178 -21.45 6.95 8.13
N PRO A 179 -22.48 7.09 8.98
CA PRO A 179 -22.78 6.12 10.02
C PRO A 179 -23.50 4.86 9.51
N GLN A 180 -23.96 4.86 8.26
CA GLN A 180 -24.82 3.80 7.72
C GLN A 180 -24.08 2.82 6.82
N GLN A 181 -23.02 3.30 6.13
CA GLN A 181 -22.31 2.48 5.16
C GLN A 181 -20.83 2.38 5.51
N PRO A 182 -20.20 1.22 5.25
CA PRO A 182 -18.75 1.09 5.29
C PRO A 182 -18.12 1.87 4.13
N GLY A 183 -16.87 2.33 4.29
CA GLY A 183 -16.16 3.12 3.31
C GLY A 183 -16.09 2.51 1.90
N THR A 184 -16.28 1.20 1.79
CA THR A 184 -16.36 0.51 0.48
C THR A 184 -17.67 0.77 -0.26
N LEU A 185 -18.75 1.13 0.45
CA LEU A 185 -20.10 1.31 -0.10
C LEU A 185 -20.61 2.75 0.05
N SER A 186 -19.87 3.60 0.75
CA SER A 186 -20.21 5.01 1.00
C SER A 186 -19.87 5.92 -0.17
#